data_6225c14783557df00837353708aaceef
#
_entry.id   6225c14783557df00837353708aaceef
#
_cell.length_a   1.000
_cell.length_b   1.000
_cell.length_c   1.000
_cell.angle_alpha   90.00
_cell.angle_beta   90.00
_cell.angle_gamma   90.00
#
_symmetry.space_group_name_H-M   'P 1'
#
loop_
_entity.id
_entity.type
_entity.pdbx_description
1 polymer ?
#
loop_
_entity_poly.entity_id
_entity_poly.type
_entity_poly.pdbx_seq_one_letter_code
_entity_poly.pdbx_strand_id
1 'polypeptide(L)'
;MKNRVITISREFGSGGRTIGKQTAEKLGIPCYDAEIIQTMAQETGFAPDYVQEAGEYAPGGFLSSAFSNRMFGPTNEDILWEHQYKVVTDLAAKGPCVIVGRCADYILQDTADCLKVFIHADMTFRAKRIVEVYGEREQSPEERLRDKDKRRAAYHRFYTNMKWGYAQNYHLTLDSGVIGIDRCADIIAQLY
;
A
#
# COMPACT_ATOMS: atom_id res chain seq x y z
N MET A 1 -17.00 -19.69 -1.78
CA MET A 1 -15.91 -19.42 -0.81
C MET A 1 -15.30 -18.09 -1.17
N LYS A 2 -14.88 -17.28 -0.18
CA LYS A 2 -14.11 -16.04 -0.45
C LYS A 2 -12.70 -16.44 -0.90
N ASN A 3 -12.16 -15.71 -1.90
CA ASN A 3 -10.76 -15.91 -2.32
C ASN A 3 -9.82 -15.49 -1.19
N ARG A 4 -8.75 -16.24 -0.97
CA ARG A 4 -7.71 -15.87 -0.03
C ARG A 4 -6.79 -14.83 -0.66
N VAL A 5 -6.63 -13.69 -0.01
CA VAL A 5 -5.83 -12.56 -0.48
C VAL A 5 -4.80 -12.19 0.57
N ILE A 6 -3.57 -11.93 0.16
CA ILE A 6 -2.54 -11.38 1.05
C ILE A 6 -2.42 -9.88 0.76
N THR A 7 -2.63 -9.05 1.77
CA THR A 7 -2.40 -7.59 1.66
C THR A 7 -1.12 -7.23 2.38
N ILE A 8 -0.24 -6.45 1.74
CA ILE A 8 1.05 -6.04 2.31
C ILE A 8 1.10 -4.51 2.42
N SER A 9 0.86 -4.00 3.62
CA SER A 9 1.19 -2.64 4.02
C SER A 9 2.65 -2.57 4.45
N ARG A 10 3.34 -1.44 4.25
CA ARG A 10 4.80 -1.40 4.42
C ARG A 10 5.33 0.01 4.60
N GLU A 11 6.34 0.17 5.45
CA GLU A 11 7.17 1.36 5.49
C GLU A 11 8.00 1.51 4.20
N PHE A 12 8.35 2.74 3.82
CA PHE A 12 9.21 2.97 2.67
C PHE A 12 10.63 2.45 2.95
N GLY A 13 11.20 1.75 1.99
CA GLY A 13 12.54 1.14 2.15
C GLY A 13 12.57 -0.21 2.90
N SER A 14 11.48 -0.66 3.55
CA SER A 14 11.45 -1.95 4.25
C SER A 14 11.44 -3.19 3.34
N GLY A 15 11.41 -3.03 2.03
CA GLY A 15 11.40 -4.17 1.10
C GLY A 15 10.04 -4.82 0.88
N GLY A 16 8.94 -4.27 1.44
CA GLY A 16 7.62 -4.88 1.35
C GLY A 16 7.13 -5.18 -0.07
N ARG A 17 7.51 -4.36 -1.08
CA ARG A 17 7.23 -4.65 -2.49
C ARG A 17 7.97 -5.90 -2.99
N THR A 18 9.23 -6.04 -2.65
CA THR A 18 10.06 -7.21 -2.99
C THR A 18 9.51 -8.46 -2.31
N ILE A 19 9.19 -8.37 -1.01
CA ILE A 19 8.59 -9.45 -0.23
C ILE A 19 7.27 -9.90 -0.87
N GLY A 20 6.40 -8.94 -1.26
CA GLY A 20 5.13 -9.26 -1.92
C GLY A 20 5.31 -10.04 -3.22
N LYS A 21 6.24 -9.62 -4.07
CA LYS A 21 6.55 -10.33 -5.33
C LYS A 21 7.09 -11.74 -5.06
N GLN A 22 8.06 -11.87 -4.17
CA GLN A 22 8.62 -13.19 -3.83
C GLN A 22 7.57 -14.12 -3.19
N THR A 23 6.70 -13.59 -2.32
CA THR A 23 5.59 -14.37 -1.75
C THR A 23 4.67 -14.88 -2.85
N ALA A 24 4.28 -14.03 -3.78
CA ALA A 24 3.41 -14.39 -4.90
C ALA A 24 4.05 -15.45 -5.81
N GLU A 25 5.34 -15.31 -6.13
CA GLU A 25 6.11 -16.29 -6.90
C GLU A 25 6.14 -17.66 -6.20
N LYS A 26 6.41 -17.70 -4.89
CA LYS A 26 6.42 -18.94 -4.10
C LYS A 26 5.06 -19.64 -4.09
N LEU A 27 3.98 -18.88 -4.11
CA LEU A 27 2.61 -19.40 -4.08
C LEU A 27 2.01 -19.66 -5.47
N GLY A 28 2.67 -19.22 -6.55
CA GLY A 28 2.15 -19.31 -7.90
C GLY A 28 0.91 -18.46 -8.15
N ILE A 29 0.77 -17.32 -7.45
CA ILE A 29 -0.37 -16.40 -7.55
C ILE A 29 0.08 -15.01 -8.01
N PRO A 30 -0.80 -14.18 -8.62
CA PRO A 30 -0.42 -12.83 -9.05
C PRO A 30 -0.11 -11.89 -7.89
N CYS A 31 0.78 -10.91 -8.15
CA CYS A 31 1.10 -9.81 -7.24
C CYS A 31 0.75 -8.48 -7.90
N TYR A 32 -0.15 -7.73 -7.31
CA TYR A 32 -0.62 -6.44 -7.82
C TYR A 32 -0.02 -5.28 -7.01
N ASP A 33 0.63 -4.35 -7.70
CA ASP A 33 1.22 -3.13 -7.14
C ASP A 33 1.12 -1.97 -8.16
N ALA A 34 1.95 -1.97 -9.21
CA ALA A 34 1.93 -0.94 -10.25
C ALA A 34 0.72 -1.08 -11.19
N GLU A 35 0.24 -2.30 -11.43
CA GLU A 35 -0.93 -2.54 -12.28
C GLU A 35 -2.19 -1.83 -11.78
N ILE A 36 -2.36 -1.70 -10.45
CA ILE A 36 -3.49 -0.95 -9.89
C ILE A 36 -3.46 0.50 -10.35
N ILE A 37 -2.27 1.13 -10.32
CA ILE A 37 -2.08 2.52 -10.76
C ILE A 37 -2.41 2.66 -12.25
N GLN A 38 -1.93 1.73 -13.07
CA GLN A 38 -2.16 1.75 -14.52
C GLN A 38 -3.64 1.58 -14.85
N THR A 39 -4.32 0.63 -14.19
CA THR A 39 -5.76 0.42 -14.38
C THR A 39 -6.56 1.65 -13.97
N MET A 40 -6.25 2.25 -12.81
CA MET A 40 -6.90 3.47 -12.36
C MET A 40 -6.66 4.64 -13.34
N ALA A 41 -5.45 4.80 -13.86
CA ALA A 41 -5.13 5.84 -14.83
C ALA A 41 -5.93 5.66 -16.14
N GLN A 42 -6.08 4.44 -16.61
CA GLN A 42 -6.88 4.12 -17.79
C GLN A 42 -8.39 4.37 -17.57
N GLU A 43 -8.92 3.97 -16.42
CA GLU A 43 -10.35 4.14 -16.10
C GLU A 43 -10.75 5.58 -15.82
N THR A 44 -9.87 6.38 -15.22
CA THR A 44 -10.16 7.79 -14.85
C THR A 44 -9.73 8.80 -15.91
N GLY A 45 -8.84 8.42 -16.83
CA GLY A 45 -8.19 9.33 -17.77
C GLY A 45 -7.12 10.23 -17.14
N PHE A 46 -6.80 10.04 -15.86
CA PHE A 46 -5.73 10.78 -15.21
C PHE A 46 -4.34 10.24 -15.59
N ALA A 47 -3.32 11.12 -15.58
CA ALA A 47 -1.94 10.70 -15.81
C ALA A 47 -1.49 9.68 -14.73
N PRO A 48 -0.76 8.61 -15.09
CA PRO A 48 -0.29 7.61 -14.13
C PRO A 48 0.50 8.19 -12.95
N ASP A 49 1.35 9.20 -13.21
CA ASP A 49 2.12 9.88 -12.15
C ASP A 49 1.21 10.60 -11.16
N TYR A 50 0.14 11.27 -11.65
CA TYR A 50 -0.86 11.88 -10.78
C TYR A 50 -1.60 10.85 -9.93
N VAL A 51 -2.02 9.73 -10.52
CA VAL A 51 -2.67 8.62 -9.78
C VAL A 51 -1.73 8.03 -8.72
N GLN A 52 -0.45 7.90 -9.06
CA GLN A 52 0.56 7.42 -8.11
C GLN A 52 0.75 8.39 -6.95
N GLU A 53 0.89 9.68 -7.25
CA GLU A 53 1.08 10.71 -6.22
C GLU A 53 -0.16 10.89 -5.35
N ALA A 54 -1.33 11.07 -5.94
CA ALA A 54 -2.59 11.23 -5.22
C ALA A 54 -2.90 10.04 -4.30
N GLY A 55 -2.52 8.82 -4.67
CA GLY A 55 -2.66 7.63 -3.83
C GLY A 55 -1.64 7.53 -2.68
N GLU A 56 -0.74 8.50 -2.54
CA GLU A 56 0.20 8.63 -1.42
C GLU A 56 -0.03 9.91 -0.59
N TYR A 57 -0.93 10.81 -1.01
CA TYR A 57 -1.25 12.06 -0.34
C TYR A 57 -2.66 12.05 0.24
N ALA A 58 -2.79 12.42 1.52
CA ALA A 58 -4.10 12.77 2.06
C ALA A 58 -4.61 14.05 1.38
N PRO A 59 -5.91 14.15 1.06
CA PRO A 59 -6.49 15.38 0.53
C PRO A 59 -6.13 16.59 1.39
N GLY A 60 -5.76 17.69 0.74
CA GLY A 60 -5.24 18.88 1.41
C GLY A 60 -6.18 19.48 2.42
N GLY A 61 -5.70 19.64 3.66
CA GLY A 61 -6.24 20.49 4.72
C GLY A 61 -7.66 20.18 5.20
N PHE A 62 -7.76 19.78 6.46
CA PHE A 62 -9.01 19.48 7.19
C PHE A 62 -10.16 20.52 6.99
N LEU A 63 -9.84 21.76 6.66
CA LEU A 63 -10.84 22.82 6.43
C LEU A 63 -11.33 22.92 4.98
N SER A 64 -10.56 22.46 3.99
CA SER A 64 -10.97 22.57 2.58
C SER A 64 -11.96 21.47 2.18
N SER A 65 -11.81 20.25 2.69
CA SER A 65 -12.68 19.13 2.32
C SER A 65 -14.08 19.23 2.93
N ALA A 66 -14.21 19.76 4.15
CA ALA A 66 -15.51 19.87 4.82
C ALA A 66 -16.44 20.92 4.17
N PHE A 67 -15.86 21.93 3.52
CA PHE A 67 -16.65 23.01 2.86
C PHE A 67 -16.87 22.78 1.36
N SER A 68 -15.93 22.15 0.65
CA SER A 68 -16.04 21.97 -0.80
C SER A 68 -16.98 20.83 -1.20
N ASN A 69 -17.06 19.75 -0.43
CA ASN A 69 -17.87 18.56 -0.77
C ASN A 69 -19.40 18.79 -0.82
N ARG A 70 -19.89 19.91 -0.27
CA ARG A 70 -21.35 20.19 -0.27
C ARG A 70 -21.85 21.05 -1.42
N MET A 71 -20.96 21.71 -2.17
CA MET A 71 -21.38 22.68 -3.21
C MET A 71 -20.87 22.40 -4.62
N PHE A 72 -19.81 21.58 -4.83
CA PHE A 72 -19.14 21.46 -6.13
C PHE A 72 -18.98 20.03 -6.68
N GLY A 73 -19.63 19.02 -6.09
CA GLY A 73 -19.51 17.63 -6.51
C GLY A 73 -18.25 16.92 -5.97
N PRO A 74 -17.98 15.64 -6.38
CA PRO A 74 -16.84 14.88 -5.91
C PRO A 74 -15.52 15.50 -6.35
N THR A 75 -14.51 15.48 -5.47
CA THR A 75 -13.16 15.93 -5.79
C THR A 75 -12.42 14.87 -6.62
N ASN A 76 -11.29 15.22 -7.24
CA ASN A 76 -10.45 14.25 -7.94
C ASN A 76 -9.96 13.14 -7.00
N GLU A 77 -9.72 13.47 -5.74
CA GLU A 77 -9.32 12.52 -4.70
C GLU A 77 -10.45 11.53 -4.37
N ASP A 78 -11.71 12.01 -4.31
CA ASP A 78 -12.88 11.14 -4.10
C ASP A 78 -13.05 10.18 -5.29
N ILE A 79 -12.94 10.69 -6.51
CA ILE A 79 -12.99 9.88 -7.74
C ILE A 79 -11.90 8.81 -7.73
N LEU A 80 -10.66 9.17 -7.40
CA LEU A 80 -9.54 8.24 -7.33
C LEU A 80 -9.74 7.18 -6.23
N TRP A 81 -10.31 7.55 -5.07
CA TRP A 81 -10.62 6.59 -4.02
C TRP A 81 -11.69 5.58 -4.44
N GLU A 82 -12.76 6.01 -5.08
CA GLU A 82 -13.81 5.13 -5.60
C GLU A 82 -13.26 4.14 -6.64
N HIS A 83 -12.45 4.64 -7.59
CA HIS A 83 -11.80 3.76 -8.57
C HIS A 83 -10.80 2.80 -7.91
N GLN A 84 -10.01 3.26 -6.94
CA GLN A 84 -9.10 2.39 -6.19
C GLN A 84 -9.88 1.27 -5.48
N TYR A 85 -10.97 1.61 -4.81
CA TYR A 85 -11.83 0.64 -4.13
C TYR A 85 -12.33 -0.42 -5.12
N LYS A 86 -12.89 0.02 -6.25
CA LYS A 86 -13.38 -0.86 -7.30
C LYS A 86 -12.28 -1.76 -7.86
N VAL A 87 -11.15 -1.19 -8.28
CA VAL A 87 -10.04 -1.96 -8.88
C VAL A 87 -9.49 -3.00 -7.92
N VAL A 88 -9.27 -2.65 -6.65
CA VAL A 88 -8.78 -3.59 -5.63
C VAL A 88 -9.78 -4.72 -5.39
N THR A 89 -11.07 -4.41 -5.32
CA THR A 89 -12.13 -5.41 -5.15
C THR A 89 -12.24 -6.34 -6.36
N ASP A 90 -12.19 -5.80 -7.58
CA ASP A 90 -12.27 -6.56 -8.82
C ASP A 90 -11.07 -7.50 -8.98
N LEU A 91 -9.86 -7.05 -8.61
CA LEU A 91 -8.66 -7.89 -8.62
C LEU A 91 -8.77 -9.05 -7.63
N ALA A 92 -9.23 -8.79 -6.41
CA ALA A 92 -9.44 -9.81 -5.39
C ALA A 92 -10.53 -10.83 -5.80
N ALA A 93 -11.53 -10.40 -6.56
CA ALA A 93 -12.60 -11.27 -7.06
C ALA A 93 -12.14 -12.24 -8.14
N LYS A 94 -11.07 -11.93 -8.88
CA LYS A 94 -10.52 -12.81 -9.93
C LYS A 94 -9.89 -14.08 -9.39
N GLY A 95 -9.42 -14.08 -8.14
CA GLY A 95 -8.81 -15.25 -7.51
C GLY A 95 -7.81 -14.87 -6.41
N PRO A 96 -7.13 -15.88 -5.85
CA PRO A 96 -6.06 -15.66 -4.89
C PRO A 96 -4.97 -14.73 -5.45
N CYS A 97 -4.52 -13.76 -4.63
CA CYS A 97 -3.50 -12.81 -5.06
C CYS A 97 -2.78 -12.15 -3.87
N VAL A 98 -1.66 -11.49 -4.17
CA VAL A 98 -0.98 -10.55 -3.26
C VAL A 98 -1.25 -9.13 -3.74
N ILE A 99 -1.66 -8.24 -2.85
CA ILE A 99 -1.88 -6.81 -3.15
C ILE A 99 -0.99 -5.96 -2.24
N VAL A 100 -0.18 -5.07 -2.84
CA VAL A 100 0.79 -4.26 -2.10
C VAL A 100 0.29 -2.83 -1.93
N GLY A 101 -0.07 -2.46 -0.70
CA GLY A 101 -0.52 -1.12 -0.32
C GLY A 101 -1.95 -0.80 -0.73
N ARG A 102 -2.21 0.47 -1.10
CA ARG A 102 -3.51 0.97 -1.59
C ARG A 102 -4.68 0.76 -0.61
N CYS A 103 -4.42 0.77 0.69
CA CYS A 103 -5.42 0.46 1.72
C CYS A 103 -6.17 -0.86 1.47
N ALA A 104 -5.56 -1.82 0.75
CA ALA A 104 -6.20 -3.09 0.42
C ALA A 104 -6.57 -3.90 1.67
N ASP A 105 -5.83 -3.76 2.75
CA ASP A 105 -6.11 -4.31 4.07
C ASP A 105 -7.45 -3.85 4.65
N TYR A 106 -7.85 -2.62 4.34
CA TYR A 106 -9.14 -2.05 4.72
C TYR A 106 -10.23 -2.36 3.69
N ILE A 107 -9.96 -2.13 2.40
CA ILE A 107 -10.94 -2.34 1.32
C ILE A 107 -11.47 -3.77 1.32
N LEU A 108 -10.61 -4.76 1.58
CA LEU A 108 -10.95 -6.18 1.48
C LEU A 108 -11.35 -6.83 2.81
N GLN A 109 -11.39 -6.09 3.91
CA GLN A 109 -11.61 -6.66 5.24
C GLN A 109 -12.90 -7.51 5.37
N ASP A 110 -13.95 -7.14 4.63
CA ASP A 110 -15.25 -7.83 4.69
C ASP A 110 -15.55 -8.66 3.42
N THR A 111 -14.77 -8.51 2.35
CA THR A 111 -15.07 -9.09 1.02
C THR A 111 -14.19 -10.28 0.66
N ALA A 112 -13.03 -10.43 1.26
CA ALA A 112 -12.10 -11.53 1.02
C ALA A 112 -11.67 -12.22 2.31
N ASP A 113 -11.11 -13.46 2.19
CA ASP A 113 -10.31 -14.07 3.25
C ASP A 113 -8.91 -13.44 3.21
N CYS A 114 -8.72 -12.41 4.01
CA CYS A 114 -7.58 -11.50 3.88
C CYS A 114 -6.52 -11.77 4.96
N LEU A 115 -5.31 -12.20 4.56
CA LEU A 115 -4.13 -12.19 5.40
C LEU A 115 -3.49 -10.79 5.36
N LYS A 116 -3.68 -10.01 6.42
CA LYS A 116 -3.17 -8.63 6.52
C LYS A 116 -1.77 -8.62 7.12
N VAL A 117 -0.78 -8.15 6.33
CA VAL A 117 0.64 -8.11 6.71
C VAL A 117 1.15 -6.67 6.72
N PHE A 118 1.97 -6.34 7.72
CA PHE A 118 2.73 -5.09 7.76
C PHE A 118 4.23 -5.36 7.80
N ILE A 119 5.00 -4.70 6.91
CA ILE A 119 6.46 -4.83 6.84
C ILE A 119 7.10 -3.52 7.29
N HIS A 120 7.98 -3.61 8.27
CA HIS A 120 8.80 -2.49 8.76
C HIS A 120 10.28 -2.86 8.84
N ALA A 121 11.13 -1.90 9.11
CA ALA A 121 12.53 -2.09 9.48
C ALA A 121 13.07 -0.83 10.15
N ASP A 122 14.23 -0.94 10.79
CA ASP A 122 14.91 0.22 11.35
C ASP A 122 15.31 1.25 10.27
N MET A 123 15.53 2.50 10.69
CA MET A 123 15.83 3.60 9.80
C MET A 123 17.12 3.39 9.02
N THR A 124 18.15 2.81 9.64
CA THR A 124 19.48 2.61 9.03
C THR A 124 19.39 1.60 7.89
N PHE A 125 18.74 0.45 8.13
CA PHE A 125 18.51 -0.56 7.11
C PHE A 125 17.75 0.03 5.92
N ARG A 126 16.66 0.76 6.18
CA ARG A 126 15.83 1.36 5.15
C ARG A 126 16.55 2.44 4.35
N ALA A 127 17.34 3.30 5.02
CA ALA A 127 18.12 4.35 4.39
C ALA A 127 19.15 3.77 3.40
N LYS A 128 19.91 2.78 3.84
CA LYS A 128 20.85 2.05 2.98
C LYS A 128 20.14 1.44 1.77
N ARG A 129 19.04 0.72 2.01
CA ARG A 129 18.27 0.04 0.96
C ARG A 129 17.72 0.99 -0.09
N ILE A 130 17.19 2.17 0.29
CA ILE A 130 16.64 3.09 -0.71
C ILE A 130 17.71 3.74 -1.58
N VAL A 131 18.92 3.89 -1.09
CA VAL A 131 20.07 4.34 -1.89
C VAL A 131 20.48 3.23 -2.88
N GLU A 132 20.60 1.99 -2.43
CA GLU A 132 20.96 0.85 -3.30
C GLU A 132 19.92 0.61 -4.41
N VAL A 133 18.64 0.75 -4.13
CA VAL A 133 17.55 0.42 -5.07
C VAL A 133 17.15 1.60 -5.96
N TYR A 134 17.15 2.84 -5.42
CA TYR A 134 16.63 4.03 -6.10
C TYR A 134 17.67 5.13 -6.33
N GLY A 135 18.92 4.90 -5.92
CA GLY A 135 20.02 5.86 -6.03
C GLY A 135 19.96 7.01 -5.02
N GLU A 136 21.04 7.75 -4.99
CA GLU A 136 21.14 8.99 -4.22
C GLU A 136 20.29 10.10 -4.84
N ARG A 137 19.87 11.05 -4.00
CA ARG A 137 19.13 12.26 -4.38
C ARG A 137 19.59 13.42 -3.52
N GLU A 138 19.20 14.65 -3.86
CA GLU A 138 19.51 15.85 -3.07
C GLU A 138 18.99 15.74 -1.62
N GLN A 139 17.78 15.20 -1.44
CA GLN A 139 17.20 14.94 -0.14
C GLN A 139 17.86 13.72 0.51
N SER A 140 18.22 13.83 1.80
CA SER A 140 18.80 12.72 2.54
C SER A 140 17.90 11.48 2.57
N PRO A 141 18.47 10.27 2.64
CA PRO A 141 17.67 9.04 2.71
C PRO A 141 16.67 9.05 3.86
N GLU A 142 17.05 9.52 5.04
CA GLU A 142 16.20 9.56 6.23
C GLU A 142 15.03 10.53 6.08
N GLU A 143 15.23 11.67 5.45
CA GLU A 143 14.17 12.63 5.14
C GLU A 143 13.19 12.05 4.13
N ARG A 144 13.69 11.39 3.08
CA ARG A 144 12.85 10.68 2.09
C ARG A 144 11.98 9.61 2.75
N LEU A 145 12.55 8.85 3.71
CA LEU A 145 11.83 7.82 4.47
C LEU A 145 10.71 8.44 5.29
N ARG A 146 11.03 9.46 6.11
CA ARG A 146 10.04 10.13 6.98
C ARG A 146 8.91 10.77 6.17
N ASP A 147 9.24 11.43 5.06
CA ASP A 147 8.25 12.09 4.22
C ASP A 147 7.28 11.08 3.58
N LYS A 148 7.81 10.01 2.98
CA LYS A 148 6.98 8.96 2.37
C LYS A 148 6.10 8.24 3.41
N ASP A 149 6.64 7.89 4.56
CA ASP A 149 5.87 7.20 5.60
C ASP A 149 4.81 8.11 6.23
N LYS A 150 5.14 9.40 6.46
CA LYS A 150 4.18 10.41 6.92
C LYS A 150 2.99 10.54 5.95
N ARG A 151 3.25 10.58 4.65
CA ARG A 151 2.20 10.67 3.61
C ARG A 151 1.33 9.41 3.61
N ARG A 152 1.91 8.21 3.63
CA ARG A 152 1.19 6.95 3.69
C ARG A 152 0.32 6.84 4.94
N ALA A 153 0.87 7.20 6.09
CA ALA A 153 0.13 7.21 7.35
C ALA A 153 -1.06 8.18 7.31
N ALA A 154 -0.87 9.38 6.77
CA ALA A 154 -1.92 10.38 6.61
C ALA A 154 -3.02 9.90 5.65
N TYR A 155 -2.63 9.37 4.48
CA TYR A 155 -3.56 8.81 3.49
C TYR A 155 -4.39 7.66 4.07
N HIS A 156 -3.72 6.68 4.69
CA HIS A 156 -4.39 5.55 5.31
C HIS A 156 -5.36 6.00 6.40
N ARG A 157 -4.93 6.91 7.29
CA ARG A 157 -5.79 7.43 8.36
C ARG A 157 -7.00 8.18 7.81
N PHE A 158 -6.84 8.96 6.74
CA PHE A 158 -7.91 9.75 6.15
C PHE A 158 -9.05 8.87 5.63
N TYR A 159 -8.71 7.83 4.86
CA TYR A 159 -9.71 6.96 4.23
C TYR A 159 -10.21 5.82 5.11
N THR A 160 -9.43 5.40 6.11
CA THR A 160 -9.77 4.21 6.92
C THR A 160 -10.10 4.54 8.37
N ASN A 161 -9.77 5.74 8.82
CA ASN A 161 -9.78 6.15 10.24
C ASN A 161 -8.94 5.24 11.17
N MET A 162 -8.03 4.44 10.60
CA MET A 162 -7.17 3.51 11.33
C MET A 162 -5.75 4.05 11.44
N LYS A 163 -5.03 3.66 12.52
CA LYS A 163 -3.62 4.00 12.69
C LYS A 163 -2.77 3.05 11.85
N TRP A 164 -2.10 3.59 10.84
CA TRP A 164 -1.19 2.85 9.98
C TRP A 164 0.01 2.29 10.76
N GLY A 165 0.41 1.03 10.48
CA GLY A 165 1.51 0.35 11.17
C GLY A 165 1.21 -0.05 12.62
N TYR A 166 -0.02 0.13 13.11
CA TYR A 166 -0.40 -0.33 14.44
C TYR A 166 -0.64 -1.84 14.40
N ALA A 167 0.17 -2.60 15.14
CA ALA A 167 0.25 -4.05 15.04
C ALA A 167 -1.12 -4.76 15.13
N GLN A 168 -2.05 -4.22 15.94
CA GLN A 168 -3.39 -4.79 16.14
C GLN A 168 -4.29 -4.71 14.89
N ASN A 169 -3.92 -3.91 13.88
CA ASN A 169 -4.65 -3.82 12.62
C ASN A 169 -4.22 -4.90 11.61
N TYR A 170 -3.17 -5.66 11.91
CA TYR A 170 -2.57 -6.66 11.03
C TYR A 170 -2.54 -8.03 11.69
N HIS A 171 -2.60 -9.09 10.88
CA HIS A 171 -2.46 -10.46 11.38
C HIS A 171 -0.99 -10.83 11.58
N LEU A 172 -0.08 -10.17 10.85
CA LEU A 172 1.35 -10.38 10.90
C LEU A 172 2.10 -9.06 10.72
N THR A 173 3.08 -8.80 11.58
CA THR A 173 3.96 -7.64 11.49
C THR A 173 5.41 -8.15 11.52
N LEU A 174 6.21 -7.85 10.49
CA LEU A 174 7.56 -8.38 10.32
C LEU A 174 8.60 -7.27 10.20
N ASP A 175 9.69 -7.40 10.97
CA ASP A 175 10.88 -6.59 10.82
C ASP A 175 11.81 -7.21 9.77
N SER A 176 11.78 -6.67 8.55
CA SER A 176 12.59 -7.17 7.44
C SER A 176 14.09 -6.87 7.58
N GLY A 177 14.46 -5.89 8.41
CA GLY A 177 15.86 -5.59 8.71
C GLY A 177 16.53 -6.66 9.57
N VAL A 178 15.75 -7.28 10.47
CA VAL A 178 16.21 -8.35 11.36
C VAL A 178 16.02 -9.73 10.74
N ILE A 179 14.83 -9.98 10.18
CA ILE A 179 14.43 -11.29 9.64
C ILE A 179 15.07 -11.57 8.28
N GLY A 180 15.27 -10.52 7.48
CA GLY A 180 15.66 -10.61 6.08
C GLY A 180 14.47 -10.73 5.13
N ILE A 181 14.63 -10.21 3.90
CA ILE A 181 13.57 -10.10 2.89
C ILE A 181 13.05 -11.48 2.47
N ASP A 182 13.95 -12.39 2.11
CA ASP A 182 13.59 -13.72 1.62
C ASP A 182 12.88 -14.53 2.71
N ARG A 183 13.35 -14.43 3.96
CA ARG A 183 12.74 -15.12 5.09
C ARG A 183 11.37 -14.55 5.44
N CYS A 184 11.16 -13.26 5.31
CA CYS A 184 9.84 -12.66 5.44
C CYS A 184 8.85 -13.22 4.41
N ALA A 185 9.27 -13.38 3.15
CA ALA A 185 8.45 -13.99 2.11
C ALA A 185 8.12 -15.46 2.41
N ASP A 186 9.08 -16.24 2.95
CA ASP A 186 8.84 -17.63 3.38
C ASP A 186 7.80 -17.71 4.49
N ILE A 187 7.92 -16.87 5.52
CA ILE A 187 6.96 -16.84 6.65
C ILE A 187 5.55 -16.53 6.15
N ILE A 188 5.40 -15.53 5.27
CA ILE A 188 4.09 -15.15 4.74
C ILE A 188 3.50 -16.30 3.89
N ALA A 189 4.32 -16.93 3.04
CA ALA A 189 3.88 -18.05 2.22
C ALA A 189 3.44 -19.28 3.05
N GLN A 190 4.09 -19.54 4.20
CA GLN A 190 3.71 -20.63 5.10
C GLN A 190 2.38 -20.40 5.83
N LEU A 191 1.96 -19.14 5.96
CA LEU A 191 0.67 -18.78 6.60
C LEU A 191 -0.50 -18.72 5.61
N TYR A 192 -0.22 -18.85 4.33
CA TYR A 192 -1.22 -18.87 3.26
C TYR A 192 -1.89 -20.24 3.17
#